data_b72d7d0337b15590b73f5a2de690612b
#
_entry.id   b72d7d0337b15590b73f5a2de690612b
#
_cell.length_a   1.000
_cell.length_b   1.000
_cell.length_c   1.000
_cell.angle_alpha   90.00
_cell.angle_beta   90.00
_cell.angle_gamma   90.00
#
_symmetry.space_group_name_H-M   'P 1'
#
loop_
_entity.id
_entity.type
_entity.pdbx_description
1 polymer ?
#
loop_
_entity_poly.entity_id
_entity_poly.type
_entity_poly.pdbx_seq_one_letter_code
_entity_poly.pdbx_strand_id
1 'polypeptide(L)'
;GYAFAAYTAAANWYRHLGDQERSGQWLGRADALRTAFDAAFWLPELGTYAMALDGDKRPLAVLNSDAGHLLWTGIVPVARAATLVATLLGESLWSGWGLRTLGDGEVRYNPVSYHNGSVWPHDTALFAAGLENYGFHTESAMVRAALFDLASCQPDLRLPELVAGYARDGRPPVPYPVACRPQAWDAAALVYLASWES
;
A
#
# COMPACT_ATOMS: atom_id res chain seq x y z
N GLY A 1 0.79 -8.86 6.87
CA GLY A 1 -0.35 -8.70 5.96
C GLY A 1 -0.55 -9.90 5.04
N TYR A 2 0.40 -10.24 4.20
CA TYR A 2 0.26 -11.32 3.21
C TYR A 2 0.00 -12.70 3.81
N ALA A 3 0.62 -13.03 4.95
CA ALA A 3 0.32 -14.27 5.66
C ALA A 3 -1.13 -14.32 6.16
N PHE A 4 -1.65 -13.18 6.65
CA PHE A 4 -3.05 -13.04 7.04
C PHE A 4 -3.99 -13.28 5.85
N ALA A 5 -3.73 -12.64 4.70
CA ALA A 5 -4.51 -12.82 3.49
C ALA A 5 -4.48 -14.28 3.02
N ALA A 6 -3.31 -14.95 3.08
CA ALA A 6 -3.18 -16.37 2.75
C ALA A 6 -4.01 -17.27 3.69
N TYR A 7 -4.01 -17.02 4.99
CA TYR A 7 -4.84 -17.78 5.95
C TYR A 7 -6.34 -17.58 5.69
N THR A 8 -6.74 -16.34 5.41
CA THR A 8 -8.13 -16.00 5.06
C THR A 8 -8.55 -16.67 3.75
N ALA A 9 -7.68 -16.67 2.74
CA ALA A 9 -7.94 -17.36 1.47
C ALA A 9 -8.06 -18.87 1.66
N ALA A 10 -7.20 -19.50 2.47
CA ALA A 10 -7.28 -20.92 2.80
C ALA A 10 -8.59 -21.25 3.52
N ALA A 11 -9.01 -20.41 4.47
CA ALA A 11 -10.28 -20.60 5.18
C ALA A 11 -11.48 -20.56 4.21
N ASN A 12 -11.48 -19.56 3.30
CA ASN A 12 -12.53 -19.43 2.28
C ASN A 12 -12.56 -20.64 1.33
N TRP A 13 -11.40 -21.14 0.94
CA TRP A 13 -11.28 -22.31 0.10
C TRP A 13 -11.87 -23.56 0.76
N TYR A 14 -11.51 -23.85 2.02
CA TYR A 14 -12.06 -24.97 2.77
C TYR A 14 -13.57 -24.83 3.01
N ARG A 15 -14.07 -23.63 3.25
CA ARG A 15 -15.50 -23.35 3.34
C ARG A 15 -16.22 -23.70 2.04
N HIS A 16 -15.64 -23.33 0.89
CA HIS A 16 -16.19 -23.65 -0.43
C HIS A 16 -16.23 -25.17 -0.68
N LEU A 17 -15.25 -25.92 -0.16
CA LEU A 17 -15.23 -27.38 -0.21
C LEU A 17 -16.17 -28.07 0.81
N GLY A 18 -16.86 -27.31 1.64
CA GLY A 18 -17.75 -27.86 2.70
C GLY A 18 -17.01 -28.30 3.97
N ASP A 19 -15.71 -28.11 4.07
CA ASP A 19 -14.88 -28.47 5.22
C ASP A 19 -14.86 -27.31 6.24
N GLN A 20 -15.88 -27.26 7.08
CA GLN A 20 -16.06 -26.22 8.08
C GLN A 20 -15.00 -26.29 9.19
N GLU A 21 -14.52 -27.48 9.51
CA GLU A 21 -13.50 -27.65 10.56
C GLU A 21 -12.17 -27.00 10.14
N ARG A 22 -11.64 -27.33 8.95
CA ARG A 22 -10.42 -26.71 8.45
C ARG A 22 -10.60 -25.22 8.19
N SER A 23 -11.76 -24.79 7.68
CA SER A 23 -12.09 -23.38 7.53
C SER A 23 -11.95 -22.64 8.87
N GLY A 24 -12.55 -23.16 9.95
CA GLY A 24 -12.46 -22.59 11.29
C GLY A 24 -11.02 -22.53 11.83
N GLN A 25 -10.23 -23.58 11.59
CA GLN A 25 -8.82 -23.63 12.00
C GLN A 25 -8.00 -22.50 11.34
N TRP A 26 -8.20 -22.24 10.03
CA TRP A 26 -7.49 -21.18 9.31
C TRP A 26 -7.95 -19.78 9.72
N LEU A 27 -9.25 -19.58 9.96
CA LEU A 27 -9.77 -18.31 10.52
C LEU A 27 -9.16 -18.04 11.89
N GLY A 28 -9.10 -19.03 12.78
CA GLY A 28 -8.47 -18.86 14.09
C GLY A 28 -7.00 -18.45 14.00
N ARG A 29 -6.23 -18.99 13.02
CA ARG A 29 -4.86 -18.56 12.76
C ARG A 29 -4.78 -17.12 12.24
N ALA A 30 -5.69 -16.72 11.35
CA ALA A 30 -5.77 -15.36 10.84
C ALA A 30 -6.05 -14.36 11.97
N ASP A 31 -7.03 -14.65 12.83
CA ASP A 31 -7.41 -13.77 13.95
C ASP A 31 -6.30 -13.65 15.00
N ALA A 32 -5.63 -14.76 15.32
CA ALA A 32 -4.48 -14.76 16.22
C ALA A 32 -3.33 -13.92 15.65
N LEU A 33 -3.05 -14.03 14.34
CA LEU A 33 -2.04 -13.24 13.67
C LEU A 33 -2.40 -11.75 13.66
N ARG A 34 -3.65 -11.39 13.34
CA ARG A 34 -4.13 -9.99 13.38
C ARG A 34 -3.93 -9.38 14.76
N THR A 35 -4.34 -10.10 15.81
CA THR A 35 -4.22 -9.62 17.19
C THR A 35 -2.76 -9.41 17.59
N ALA A 36 -1.89 -10.38 17.31
CA ALA A 36 -0.48 -10.28 17.61
C ALA A 36 0.22 -9.17 16.80
N PHE A 37 -0.16 -9.01 15.54
CA PHE A 37 0.35 -7.98 14.66
C PHE A 37 -0.04 -6.58 15.13
N ASP A 38 -1.33 -6.33 15.43
CA ASP A 38 -1.78 -5.02 15.90
C ASP A 38 -1.09 -4.64 17.22
N ALA A 39 -0.94 -5.60 18.14
CA ALA A 39 -0.28 -5.36 19.41
C ALA A 39 1.22 -5.05 19.29
N ALA A 40 1.92 -5.66 18.32
CA ALA A 40 3.37 -5.54 18.20
C ALA A 40 3.83 -4.42 17.25
N PHE A 41 3.03 -4.07 16.24
CA PHE A 41 3.46 -3.17 15.17
C PHE A 41 2.74 -1.81 15.18
N TRP A 42 1.58 -1.67 15.82
CA TRP A 42 0.88 -0.40 15.83
C TRP A 42 1.64 0.68 16.59
N LEU A 43 1.83 1.84 15.96
CA LEU A 43 2.51 3.01 16.49
C LEU A 43 1.48 4.14 16.66
N PRO A 44 0.86 4.29 17.84
CA PRO A 44 -0.21 5.26 18.05
C PRO A 44 0.24 6.71 17.83
N GLU A 45 1.49 7.02 18.16
CA GLU A 45 2.07 8.37 18.00
C GLU A 45 2.25 8.78 16.53
N LEU A 46 2.42 7.80 15.64
CA LEU A 46 2.56 8.03 14.19
C LEU A 46 1.28 7.72 13.42
N GLY A 47 0.30 7.07 14.04
CA GLY A 47 -0.93 6.65 13.38
C GLY A 47 -0.73 5.63 12.27
N THR A 48 0.31 4.79 12.35
CA THR A 48 0.69 3.78 11.36
C THR A 48 1.26 2.53 12.01
N TYR A 49 1.67 1.56 11.20
CA TYR A 49 2.36 0.35 11.64
C TYR A 49 3.86 0.47 11.42
N ALA A 50 4.65 -0.07 12.34
CA ALA A 50 6.10 -0.15 12.21
C ALA A 50 6.48 -0.91 10.93
N MET A 51 7.50 -0.43 10.24
CA MET A 51 8.06 -1.08 9.05
C MET A 51 8.59 -2.48 9.37
N ALA A 52 9.23 -2.64 10.54
CA ALA A 52 9.81 -3.90 11.00
C ALA A 52 9.94 -3.92 12.52
N LEU A 53 10.26 -5.10 13.06
CA LEU A 53 10.78 -5.25 14.42
C LEU A 53 12.24 -5.68 14.32
N ASP A 54 13.09 -5.10 15.15
CA ASP A 54 14.50 -5.52 15.25
C ASP A 54 14.67 -6.86 16.01
N GLY A 55 15.90 -7.29 16.21
CA GLY A 55 16.21 -8.52 16.91
C GLY A 55 15.68 -8.58 18.36
N ASP A 56 15.56 -7.43 19.00
CA ASP A 56 15.02 -7.28 20.36
C ASP A 56 13.51 -6.97 20.35
N LYS A 57 12.84 -7.10 19.19
CA LYS A 57 11.41 -6.80 18.97
C LYS A 57 11.04 -5.33 19.16
N ARG A 58 12.01 -4.42 19.05
CA ARG A 58 11.74 -2.98 19.06
C ARG A 58 11.23 -2.54 17.67
N PRO A 59 10.16 -1.72 17.59
CA PRO A 59 9.62 -1.29 16.31
C PRO A 59 10.53 -0.30 15.59
N LEU A 60 10.72 -0.50 14.29
CA LEU A 60 11.29 0.50 13.40
C LEU A 60 10.20 1.49 13.02
N ALA A 61 10.19 2.62 13.74
CA ALA A 61 9.15 3.63 13.66
C ALA A 61 9.50 4.67 12.57
N VAL A 62 9.07 4.39 11.34
CA VAL A 62 9.22 5.29 10.18
C VAL A 62 7.92 5.32 9.37
N LEU A 63 7.66 6.45 8.70
CA LEU A 63 6.57 6.58 7.76
C LEU A 63 7.00 5.99 6.40
N ASN A 64 6.27 4.96 5.94
CA ASN A 64 6.55 4.29 4.67
C ASN A 64 5.26 3.82 3.98
N SER A 65 5.34 3.52 2.68
CA SER A 65 4.20 3.06 1.89
C SER A 65 3.76 1.62 2.18
N ASP A 66 4.61 0.78 2.78
CA ASP A 66 4.32 -0.64 3.06
C ASP A 66 3.03 -0.82 3.89
N ALA A 67 2.72 0.18 4.73
CA ALA A 67 1.48 0.18 5.52
C ALA A 67 0.21 0.22 4.65
N GLY A 68 0.28 0.71 3.42
CA GLY A 68 -0.82 0.67 2.44
C GLY A 68 -1.21 -0.77 2.05
N HIS A 69 -0.24 -1.68 1.96
CA HIS A 69 -0.50 -3.10 1.69
C HIS A 69 -1.31 -3.79 2.79
N LEU A 70 -1.25 -3.28 4.03
CA LEU A 70 -1.98 -3.85 5.15
C LEU A 70 -3.49 -3.65 4.98
N LEU A 71 -3.92 -2.53 4.39
CA LEU A 71 -5.32 -2.31 4.02
C LEU A 71 -5.75 -3.29 2.93
N TRP A 72 -4.96 -3.48 1.89
CA TRP A 72 -5.26 -4.42 0.82
C TRP A 72 -5.41 -5.86 1.33
N THR A 73 -4.55 -6.29 2.25
CA THR A 73 -4.58 -7.64 2.82
C THR A 73 -5.71 -7.84 3.84
N GLY A 74 -6.34 -6.77 4.34
CA GLY A 74 -7.43 -6.82 5.29
C GLY A 74 -7.00 -7.11 6.74
N ILE A 75 -5.69 -7.04 7.07
CA ILE A 75 -5.20 -7.33 8.42
C ILE A 75 -5.50 -6.19 9.41
N VAL A 76 -5.66 -4.95 8.93
CA VAL A 76 -5.86 -3.77 9.77
C VAL A 76 -7.21 -3.85 10.49
N PRO A 77 -7.28 -3.72 11.83
CA PRO A 77 -8.55 -3.56 12.53
C PRO A 77 -9.31 -2.32 12.03
N VAL A 78 -10.63 -2.43 11.83
CA VAL A 78 -11.47 -1.33 11.33
C VAL A 78 -11.27 -0.04 12.14
N ALA A 79 -11.10 -0.15 13.45
CA ALA A 79 -10.86 0.99 14.34
C ALA A 79 -9.55 1.76 14.05
N ARG A 80 -8.58 1.14 13.36
CA ARG A 80 -7.30 1.75 12.99
C ARG A 80 -7.33 2.35 11.57
N ALA A 81 -8.23 1.87 10.72
CA ALA A 81 -8.19 2.16 9.29
C ALA A 81 -8.24 3.65 8.96
N ALA A 82 -9.14 4.41 9.59
CA ALA A 82 -9.27 5.84 9.33
C ALA A 82 -7.99 6.62 9.70
N THR A 83 -7.38 6.31 10.84
CA THR A 83 -6.12 6.93 11.26
C THR A 83 -4.98 6.59 10.31
N LEU A 84 -4.87 5.30 9.93
CA LEU A 84 -3.85 4.86 8.97
C LEU A 84 -4.00 5.54 7.61
N VAL A 85 -5.23 5.63 7.08
CA VAL A 85 -5.51 6.29 5.80
C VAL A 85 -5.14 7.78 5.87
N ALA A 86 -5.50 8.48 6.95
CA ALA A 86 -5.13 9.88 7.13
C ALA A 86 -3.59 10.08 7.17
N THR A 87 -2.85 9.16 7.81
CA THR A 87 -1.39 9.19 7.83
C THR A 87 -0.80 8.95 6.44
N LEU A 88 -1.29 7.94 5.70
CA LEU A 88 -0.78 7.60 4.37
C LEU A 88 -1.05 8.70 3.33
N LEU A 89 -2.20 9.39 3.44
CA LEU A 89 -2.55 10.51 2.58
C LEU A 89 -2.02 11.87 3.08
N GLY A 90 -1.29 11.88 4.19
CA GLY A 90 -0.60 13.07 4.70
C GLY A 90 0.54 13.53 3.78
N GLU A 91 0.88 14.82 3.85
CA GLU A 91 1.86 15.48 2.97
C GLU A 91 3.23 14.77 2.94
N SER A 92 3.62 14.15 4.05
CA SER A 92 4.90 13.44 4.13
C SER A 92 4.96 12.21 3.22
N LEU A 93 3.88 11.45 3.11
CA LEU A 93 3.83 10.24 2.28
C LEU A 93 3.15 10.46 0.93
N TRP A 94 2.08 11.25 0.87
CA TRP A 94 1.35 11.49 -0.38
C TRP A 94 2.02 12.57 -1.22
N SER A 95 2.61 12.18 -2.35
CA SER A 95 3.28 13.10 -3.27
C SER A 95 2.33 13.83 -4.23
N GLY A 96 1.08 13.38 -4.37
CA GLY A 96 0.15 13.78 -5.42
C GLY A 96 0.27 12.94 -6.70
N TRP A 97 1.33 12.14 -6.87
CA TRP A 97 1.49 11.11 -7.91
C TRP A 97 1.26 9.70 -7.37
N GLY A 98 1.48 9.49 -6.09
CA GLY A 98 1.37 8.25 -5.37
C GLY A 98 2.03 8.33 -4.01
N LEU A 99 2.08 7.21 -3.29
CA LEU A 99 2.76 7.11 -2.01
C LEU A 99 4.28 7.10 -2.19
N ARG A 100 4.98 7.91 -1.40
CA ARG A 100 6.43 7.81 -1.25
C ARG A 100 6.78 6.55 -0.47
N THR A 101 7.79 5.83 -0.92
CA THR A 101 8.30 4.64 -0.22
C THR A 101 8.84 4.96 1.17
N LEU A 102 9.23 6.22 1.40
CA LEU A 102 9.64 6.75 2.70
C LEU A 102 9.16 8.20 2.81
N GLY A 103 8.61 8.59 3.96
CA GLY A 103 8.12 9.94 4.22
C GLY A 103 9.22 10.99 4.13
N ASP A 104 8.89 12.19 3.65
CA ASP A 104 9.87 13.26 3.39
C ASP A 104 10.50 13.85 4.65
N GLY A 105 9.90 13.63 5.83
CA GLY A 105 10.49 13.96 7.13
C GLY A 105 11.48 12.93 7.68
N GLU A 106 11.63 11.78 7.03
CA GLU A 106 12.48 10.71 7.53
C GLU A 106 13.98 10.95 7.23
N VAL A 107 14.85 10.56 8.16
CA VAL A 107 16.30 10.83 8.10
C VAL A 107 16.96 10.34 6.80
N ARG A 108 16.47 9.23 6.23
CA ARG A 108 17.00 8.64 5.01
C ARG A 108 16.21 9.01 3.76
N TYR A 109 15.27 9.93 3.88
CA TYR A 109 14.48 10.35 2.72
C TYR A 109 15.36 10.95 1.62
N ASN A 110 15.15 10.44 0.42
CA ASN A 110 15.72 10.99 -0.81
C ASN A 110 14.76 10.68 -1.97
N PRO A 111 14.11 11.69 -2.55
CA PRO A 111 13.10 11.49 -3.60
C PRO A 111 13.62 10.79 -4.85
N VAL A 112 14.94 10.81 -5.07
CA VAL A 112 15.62 10.11 -6.18
C VAL A 112 16.30 8.82 -5.74
N SER A 113 16.00 8.32 -4.55
CA SER A 113 16.44 6.98 -4.09
C SER A 113 15.46 5.91 -4.57
N TYR A 114 15.98 4.76 -4.97
CA TYR A 114 15.18 3.64 -5.45
C TYR A 114 14.15 3.15 -4.43
N HIS A 115 14.50 3.12 -3.12
CA HIS A 115 13.63 2.63 -2.04
C HIS A 115 13.33 3.62 -0.91
N ASN A 116 13.95 4.80 -0.90
CA ASN A 116 13.88 5.70 0.25
C ASN A 116 13.20 7.03 -0.08
N GLY A 117 12.13 7.02 -0.84
CA GLY A 117 11.35 8.22 -1.12
C GLY A 117 10.77 8.33 -2.53
N SER A 118 11.09 7.42 -3.45
CA SER A 118 10.45 7.30 -4.77
C SER A 118 8.98 6.87 -4.65
N VAL A 119 8.24 7.01 -5.75
CA VAL A 119 6.84 6.57 -5.87
C VAL A 119 6.77 5.38 -6.81
N TRP A 120 6.18 4.28 -6.33
CA TRP A 120 5.98 3.05 -7.10
C TRP A 120 4.50 2.89 -7.44
N PRO A 121 4.14 2.91 -8.73
CA PRO A 121 2.74 2.86 -9.12
C PRO A 121 2.00 1.60 -8.67
N HIS A 122 2.63 0.41 -8.76
CA HIS A 122 1.98 -0.84 -8.31
C HIS A 122 1.71 -0.85 -6.79
N ASP A 123 2.63 -0.34 -5.97
CA ASP A 123 2.48 -0.16 -4.53
C ASP A 123 1.30 0.76 -4.22
N THR A 124 1.25 1.91 -4.91
CA THR A 124 0.15 2.87 -4.82
C THR A 124 -1.19 2.27 -5.30
N ALA A 125 -1.18 1.41 -6.33
CA ALA A 125 -2.38 0.73 -6.80
C ALA A 125 -2.93 -0.27 -5.78
N LEU A 126 -2.07 -0.99 -5.06
CA LEU A 126 -2.48 -1.87 -3.97
C LEU A 126 -3.06 -1.07 -2.80
N PHE A 127 -2.51 0.12 -2.52
CA PHE A 127 -3.10 1.04 -1.54
C PHE A 127 -4.52 1.47 -1.97
N ALA A 128 -4.72 1.85 -3.25
CA ALA A 128 -6.06 2.18 -3.77
C ALA A 128 -7.06 1.03 -3.58
N ALA A 129 -6.62 -0.22 -3.86
CA ALA A 129 -7.44 -1.40 -3.62
C ALA A 129 -7.73 -1.62 -2.13
N GLY A 130 -6.77 -1.34 -1.27
CA GLY A 130 -6.94 -1.37 0.18
C GLY A 130 -7.99 -0.36 0.66
N LEU A 131 -7.98 0.85 0.10
CA LEU A 131 -8.99 1.87 0.39
C LEU A 131 -10.41 1.39 0.04
N GLU A 132 -10.60 0.76 -1.14
CA GLU A 132 -11.89 0.16 -1.50
C GLU A 132 -12.34 -0.91 -0.50
N ASN A 133 -11.46 -1.79 -0.09
CA ASN A 133 -11.75 -2.86 0.87
C ASN A 133 -12.29 -2.32 2.22
N TYR A 134 -11.92 -1.10 2.59
CA TYR A 134 -12.32 -0.46 3.84
C TYR A 134 -13.39 0.64 3.66
N GLY A 135 -13.93 0.81 2.43
CA GLY A 135 -15.00 1.77 2.16
C GLY A 135 -14.56 3.22 1.99
N PHE A 136 -13.26 3.49 1.80
CA PHE A 136 -12.71 4.82 1.51
C PHE A 136 -12.73 5.10 0.01
N HIS A 137 -13.95 5.09 -0.58
CA HIS A 137 -14.14 5.18 -2.04
C HIS A 137 -13.68 6.51 -2.63
N THR A 138 -13.85 7.62 -1.91
CA THR A 138 -13.42 8.95 -2.35
C THR A 138 -11.89 9.02 -2.45
N GLU A 139 -11.21 8.54 -1.43
CA GLU A 139 -9.75 8.51 -1.35
C GLU A 139 -9.18 7.53 -2.40
N SER A 140 -9.82 6.40 -2.58
CA SER A 140 -9.47 5.44 -3.63
C SER A 140 -9.59 6.07 -5.03
N ALA A 141 -10.69 6.75 -5.33
CA ALA A 141 -10.88 7.44 -6.60
C ALA A 141 -9.79 8.52 -6.84
N MET A 142 -9.41 9.27 -5.80
CA MET A 142 -8.32 10.25 -5.88
C MET A 142 -6.97 9.58 -6.20
N VAL A 143 -6.64 8.49 -5.52
CA VAL A 143 -5.39 7.75 -5.75
C VAL A 143 -5.36 7.15 -7.16
N ARG A 144 -6.47 6.57 -7.62
CA ARG A 144 -6.62 6.06 -8.99
C ARG A 144 -6.43 7.16 -10.04
N ALA A 145 -7.09 8.30 -9.87
CA ALA A 145 -6.94 9.44 -10.78
C ALA A 145 -5.47 9.90 -10.89
N ALA A 146 -4.74 9.95 -9.76
CA ALA A 146 -3.33 10.30 -9.77
C ALA A 146 -2.47 9.32 -10.58
N LEU A 147 -2.76 8.01 -10.53
CA LEU A 147 -2.05 7.00 -11.34
C LEU A 147 -2.39 7.09 -12.83
N PHE A 148 -3.63 7.37 -13.21
CA PHE A 148 -4.01 7.63 -14.59
C PHE A 148 -3.36 8.91 -15.12
N ASP A 149 -3.31 9.98 -14.31
CA ASP A 149 -2.60 11.21 -14.65
C ASP A 149 -1.10 10.94 -14.86
N LEU A 150 -0.49 10.15 -13.95
CA LEU A 150 0.92 9.75 -14.08
C LEU A 150 1.18 9.00 -15.39
N ALA A 151 0.30 8.06 -15.75
CA ALA A 151 0.38 7.35 -17.02
C ALA A 151 0.22 8.29 -18.23
N SER A 152 -0.70 9.25 -18.14
CA SER A 152 -0.94 10.23 -19.20
C SER A 152 0.24 11.16 -19.45
N CYS A 153 1.10 11.36 -18.44
CA CYS A 153 2.36 12.08 -18.59
C CYS A 153 3.46 11.25 -19.30
N GLN A 154 3.25 9.95 -19.54
CA GLN A 154 4.23 9.08 -20.18
C GLN A 154 4.02 9.06 -21.69
N PRO A 155 5.11 9.08 -22.52
CA PRO A 155 5.00 9.11 -23.98
C PRO A 155 4.23 7.93 -24.61
N ASP A 156 4.24 6.76 -23.93
CA ASP A 156 3.58 5.52 -24.38
C ASP A 156 2.34 5.18 -23.52
N LEU A 157 1.90 6.11 -22.66
CA LEU A 157 0.75 5.94 -21.74
C LEU A 157 0.91 4.73 -20.79
N ARG A 158 2.15 4.31 -20.52
CA ARG A 158 2.46 3.20 -19.62
C ARG A 158 3.13 3.72 -18.35
N LEU A 159 2.73 3.21 -17.22
CA LEU A 159 3.42 3.48 -15.97
C LEU A 159 4.85 2.91 -16.01
N PRO A 160 5.85 3.69 -15.59
CA PRO A 160 7.19 3.16 -15.34
C PRO A 160 7.19 2.39 -14.02
N GLU A 161 8.24 1.61 -13.76
CA GLU A 161 8.46 0.94 -12.47
C GLU A 161 8.34 1.89 -11.27
N LEU A 162 8.93 3.08 -11.38
CA LEU A 162 8.87 4.13 -10.37
C LEU A 162 9.14 5.50 -10.98
N VAL A 163 8.76 6.54 -10.26
CA VAL A 163 9.16 7.93 -10.49
C VAL A 163 9.78 8.52 -9.23
N ALA A 164 10.52 9.61 -9.37
CA ALA A 164 11.05 10.32 -8.21
C ALA A 164 9.90 10.87 -7.32
N GLY A 165 10.10 10.84 -6.00
CA GLY A 165 9.07 11.18 -5.00
C GLY A 165 8.86 12.67 -4.76
N TYR A 166 9.17 13.53 -5.72
CA TYR A 166 8.86 14.95 -5.61
C TYR A 166 7.34 15.21 -5.56
N ALA A 167 6.96 16.25 -4.84
CA ALA A 167 5.55 16.65 -4.77
C ALA A 167 5.03 17.11 -6.14
N ARG A 168 3.75 16.82 -6.40
CA ARG A 168 3.02 17.33 -7.57
C ARG A 168 2.70 18.81 -7.37
N ASP A 169 3.46 19.67 -8.03
CA ASP A 169 3.40 21.14 -7.92
C ASP A 169 3.07 21.83 -9.25
N GLY A 170 2.33 21.16 -10.12
CA GLY A 170 1.99 21.62 -11.46
C GLY A 170 3.03 21.29 -12.53
N ARG A 171 4.15 20.65 -12.17
CA ARG A 171 5.15 20.13 -13.09
C ARG A 171 4.89 18.64 -13.41
N PRO A 172 5.38 18.15 -14.55
CA PRO A 172 5.34 16.72 -14.85
C PRO A 172 6.10 15.90 -13.80
N PRO A 173 5.77 14.60 -13.63
CA PRO A 173 6.52 13.72 -12.75
C PRO A 173 7.98 13.61 -13.20
N VAL A 174 8.90 13.63 -12.24
CA VAL A 174 10.33 13.50 -12.53
C VAL A 174 10.65 12.01 -12.75
N PRO A 175 11.15 11.62 -13.95
CA PRO A 175 11.49 10.24 -14.23
C PRO A 175 12.60 9.73 -13.31
N TYR A 176 12.52 8.44 -12.93
CA TYR A 176 13.66 7.75 -12.34
C TYR A 176 14.57 7.22 -13.45
N PRO A 177 15.87 7.56 -13.50
CA PRO A 177 16.72 7.36 -14.68
C PRO A 177 16.87 5.91 -15.15
N VAL A 178 16.82 4.95 -14.22
CA VAL A 178 17.03 3.51 -14.50
C VAL A 178 15.78 2.67 -14.20
N ALA A 179 14.59 3.31 -14.14
CA ALA A 179 13.33 2.59 -13.98
C ALA A 179 13.10 1.64 -15.15
N CYS A 180 12.69 0.39 -14.86
CA CYS A 180 12.28 -0.55 -15.90
C CYS A 180 11.05 -0.01 -16.64
N ARG A 181 11.09 -0.11 -17.97
CA ARG A 181 10.00 0.33 -18.83
C ARG A 181 9.98 -0.45 -20.15
N PRO A 182 8.86 -1.17 -20.47
CA PRO A 182 7.70 -1.38 -19.59
C PRO A 182 8.00 -2.28 -18.42
N GLN A 183 7.19 -2.16 -17.34
CA GLN A 183 7.21 -3.04 -16.19
C GLN A 183 5.85 -3.74 -16.08
N ALA A 184 5.86 -5.06 -15.92
CA ALA A 184 4.64 -5.87 -16.01
C ALA A 184 3.61 -5.54 -14.92
N TRP A 185 4.03 -5.43 -13.67
CA TRP A 185 3.10 -5.14 -12.57
C TRP A 185 2.51 -3.73 -12.63
N ASP A 186 3.24 -2.73 -13.18
CA ASP A 186 2.72 -1.38 -13.34
C ASP A 186 1.72 -1.30 -14.51
N ALA A 187 1.96 -2.05 -15.59
CA ALA A 187 0.97 -2.21 -16.65
C ALA A 187 -0.29 -2.94 -16.12
N ALA A 188 -0.11 -3.98 -15.30
CA ALA A 188 -1.20 -4.69 -14.65
C ALA A 188 -1.97 -3.80 -13.67
N ALA A 189 -1.29 -2.90 -12.96
CA ALA A 189 -1.92 -1.96 -12.04
C ALA A 189 -2.96 -1.07 -12.75
N LEU A 190 -2.64 -0.51 -13.93
CA LEU A 190 -3.60 0.30 -14.70
C LEU A 190 -4.81 -0.52 -15.15
N VAL A 191 -4.59 -1.73 -15.67
CA VAL A 191 -5.67 -2.63 -16.09
C VAL A 191 -6.56 -3.00 -14.92
N TYR A 192 -5.96 -3.32 -13.77
CA TYR A 192 -6.68 -3.64 -12.54
C TYR A 192 -7.55 -2.47 -12.07
N LEU A 193 -7.00 -1.27 -12.01
CA LEU A 193 -7.75 -0.08 -11.57
C LEU A 193 -8.85 0.32 -12.57
N ALA A 194 -8.61 0.17 -13.87
CA ALA A 194 -9.63 0.44 -14.91
C ALA A 194 -10.80 -0.55 -14.86
N SER A 195 -10.59 -1.79 -14.42
CA SER A 195 -11.65 -2.81 -14.32
C SER A 195 -12.72 -2.51 -13.27
N TRP A 196 -12.53 -1.51 -12.40
CA TRP A 196 -13.51 -1.11 -11.38
C TRP A 196 -14.59 -0.14 -11.91
N GLU A 197 -14.42 0.38 -13.12
CA GLU A 197 -15.36 1.31 -13.75
C GLU A 197 -16.44 0.60 -14.60
N SER A 198 -16.37 -0.70 -14.68
CA SER A 198 -17.30 -1.57 -15.41
C SER A 198 -18.22 -2.32 -14.47
#